data_9d46956af0e06a6432f770c809fdcb9f
#
_entry.id   9d46956af0e06a6432f770c809fdcb9f
#
_cell.length_a   1.000
_cell.length_b   1.000
_cell.length_c   1.000
_cell.angle_alpha   90.00
_cell.angle_beta   90.00
_cell.angle_gamma   90.00
#
_symmetry.space_group_name_H-M   'P 1'
#
loop_
_entity.id
_entity.type
_entity.pdbx_description
1 polymer ?
#
loop_
_entity_poly.entity_id
_entity_poly.type
_entity_poly.pdbx_seq_one_letter_code
_entity_poly.pdbx_strand_id
1 'polypeptide(L)'
;SKAAGDIAVAGCPRHYIMRSSWVIGDGKNFVKTMCALSDKVAAGDLERVTVVDDQLGRLTFTRDMAAAIFHVLDTHAPYGTYDCTGSGAVKSWADIARVCFEAKNGNGDKVIPVSTADYYASAEGPIAPRPHFSALDLTKLGDVGFSMPDWERELESYLDALD
;
A
#
# COMPACT_ATOMS: atom_id res chain seq x y z
N SER A 1 16.99 4.33 -8.09
CA SER A 1 17.80 3.44 -7.22
C SER A 1 17.24 2.01 -7.20
N LYS A 2 15.90 1.81 -7.07
CA LYS A 2 15.30 0.44 -7.00
C LYS A 2 15.61 -0.41 -8.23
N ALA A 3 15.39 0.12 -9.45
CA ALA A 3 15.69 -0.60 -10.69
C ALA A 3 17.18 -0.98 -10.83
N ALA A 4 18.10 -0.11 -10.38
CA ALA A 4 19.53 -0.44 -10.36
C ALA A 4 19.83 -1.59 -9.38
N GLY A 5 19.16 -1.64 -8.24
CA GLY A 5 19.25 -2.75 -7.30
C GLY A 5 18.75 -4.06 -7.91
N ASP A 6 17.60 -4.04 -8.60
CA ASP A 6 17.04 -5.19 -9.30
C ASP A 6 18.06 -5.76 -10.33
N ILE A 7 18.68 -4.88 -11.15
CA ILE A 7 19.69 -5.28 -12.14
C ILE A 7 20.90 -5.92 -11.47
N ALA A 8 21.42 -5.32 -10.39
CA ALA A 8 22.58 -5.83 -9.68
C ALA A 8 22.30 -7.21 -9.05
N VAL A 9 21.13 -7.39 -8.42
CA VAL A 9 20.73 -8.67 -7.80
C VAL A 9 20.47 -9.75 -8.85
N ALA A 10 19.84 -9.40 -9.98
CA ALA A 10 19.55 -10.33 -11.08
C ALA A 10 20.81 -10.91 -11.73
N GLY A 11 21.98 -10.27 -11.56
CA GLY A 11 23.27 -10.82 -11.95
C GLY A 11 23.70 -12.08 -11.13
N CYS A 12 23.10 -12.30 -9.97
CA CYS A 12 23.31 -13.51 -9.18
C CYS A 12 22.32 -14.60 -9.62
N PRO A 13 22.78 -15.81 -10.06
CA PRO A 13 21.87 -16.88 -10.50
C PRO A 13 20.89 -17.37 -9.41
N ARG A 14 21.28 -17.28 -8.15
CA ARG A 14 20.47 -17.68 -6.99
C ARG A 14 20.02 -16.44 -6.22
N HIS A 15 18.90 -15.86 -6.62
CA HIS A 15 18.34 -14.67 -5.98
C HIS A 15 16.83 -14.73 -5.87
N TYR A 16 16.29 -13.95 -4.94
CA TYR A 16 14.89 -13.59 -4.86
C TYR A 16 14.79 -12.06 -4.85
N ILE A 17 13.98 -11.52 -5.76
CA ILE A 17 13.56 -10.11 -5.75
C ILE A 17 12.08 -10.09 -5.42
N MET A 18 11.73 -9.52 -4.26
CA MET A 18 10.33 -9.35 -3.85
C MET A 18 9.91 -7.91 -4.17
N ARG A 19 9.07 -7.74 -5.18
CA ARG A 19 8.54 -6.43 -5.58
C ARG A 19 7.22 -6.14 -4.89
N SER A 20 7.09 -4.97 -4.34
CA SER A 20 5.93 -4.57 -3.56
C SER A 20 5.55 -3.11 -3.84
N SER A 21 4.34 -2.75 -3.46
CA SER A 21 3.82 -1.38 -3.47
C SER A 21 3.00 -1.12 -2.20
N TRP A 22 2.83 0.15 -1.84
CA TRP A 22 1.92 0.62 -0.79
C TRP A 22 2.10 -0.11 0.55
N VAL A 23 3.34 -0.18 1.02
CA VAL A 23 3.70 -0.97 2.22
C VAL A 23 3.24 -0.29 3.50
N ILE A 24 2.55 -1.04 4.36
CA ILE A 24 2.04 -0.64 5.68
C ILE A 24 2.71 -1.50 6.76
N GLY A 25 3.19 -0.85 7.82
CA GLY A 25 3.82 -1.51 8.96
C GLY A 25 3.72 -0.66 10.23
N ASP A 26 4.55 -0.94 11.25
CA ASP A 26 4.46 -0.30 12.56
C ASP A 26 4.91 1.16 12.58
N GLY A 27 5.76 1.58 11.64
CA GLY A 27 6.25 2.95 11.51
C GLY A 27 5.19 3.93 11.00
N LYS A 28 5.61 5.18 10.77
CA LYS A 28 4.78 6.20 10.12
C LYS A 28 4.38 5.72 8.72
N ASN A 29 3.08 5.69 8.46
CA ASN A 29 2.52 5.24 7.18
C ASN A 29 1.22 5.98 6.85
N PHE A 30 0.66 5.70 5.66
CA PHE A 30 -0.53 6.37 5.17
C PHE A 30 -1.75 6.14 6.08
N VAL A 31 -2.01 4.90 6.52
CA VAL A 31 -3.17 4.54 7.35
C VAL A 31 -3.15 5.33 8.67
N LYS A 32 -2.03 5.29 9.40
CA LYS A 32 -1.87 6.07 10.64
C LYS A 32 -2.03 7.57 10.41
N THR A 33 -1.55 8.08 9.27
CA THR A 33 -1.72 9.48 8.91
C THR A 33 -3.19 9.82 8.69
N MET A 34 -3.95 8.96 8.01
CA MET A 34 -5.37 9.17 7.78
C MET A 34 -6.17 9.11 9.10
N CYS A 35 -5.88 8.17 9.99
CA CYS A 35 -6.50 8.12 11.33
C CYS A 35 -6.26 9.43 12.10
N ALA A 36 -5.02 9.92 12.14
CA ALA A 36 -4.69 11.17 12.82
C ALA A 36 -5.36 12.41 12.18
N LEU A 37 -5.57 12.41 10.86
CA LEU A 37 -6.31 13.47 10.18
C LEU A 37 -7.81 13.37 10.45
N SER A 38 -8.37 12.16 10.54
CA SER A 38 -9.75 11.94 10.96
C SER A 38 -10.00 12.50 12.36
N ASP A 39 -9.08 12.30 13.32
CA ASP A 39 -9.17 12.86 14.67
C ASP A 39 -9.19 14.40 14.65
N LYS A 40 -8.35 15.03 13.82
CA LYS A 40 -8.35 16.50 13.65
C LYS A 40 -9.65 17.04 13.05
N VAL A 41 -10.23 16.29 12.12
CA VAL A 41 -11.55 16.65 11.55
C VAL A 41 -12.64 16.51 12.60
N ALA A 42 -12.63 15.44 13.40
CA ALA A 42 -13.58 15.24 14.49
C ALA A 42 -13.46 16.32 15.58
N ALA A 43 -12.23 16.79 15.86
CA ALA A 43 -11.97 17.88 16.80
C ALA A 43 -12.36 19.29 16.26
N GLY A 44 -12.65 19.41 14.95
CA GLY A 44 -12.94 20.70 14.31
C GLY A 44 -11.69 21.51 13.91
N ASP A 45 -10.49 20.95 14.04
CA ASP A 45 -9.23 21.58 13.62
C ASP A 45 -9.09 21.61 12.09
N LEU A 46 -9.76 20.68 11.39
CA LEU A 46 -9.82 20.61 9.93
C LEU A 46 -11.29 20.42 9.49
N GLU A 47 -11.65 21.04 8.38
CA GLU A 47 -13.00 20.85 7.79
C GLU A 47 -13.09 19.55 6.98
N ARG A 48 -12.05 19.27 6.19
CA ARG A 48 -11.98 18.14 5.26
C ARG A 48 -10.52 17.87 4.85
N VAL A 49 -10.29 16.74 4.18
CA VAL A 49 -8.97 16.35 3.68
C VAL A 49 -9.07 15.98 2.21
N THR A 50 -8.18 16.49 1.37
CA THR A 50 -8.08 16.09 -0.04
C THR A 50 -7.13 14.92 -0.20
N VAL A 51 -7.53 13.89 -0.94
CA VAL A 51 -6.72 12.68 -1.19
C VAL A 51 -6.82 12.29 -2.66
N VAL A 52 -5.70 11.86 -3.23
CA VAL A 52 -5.59 11.44 -4.63
C VAL A 52 -6.44 10.22 -4.93
N ASP A 53 -7.21 10.25 -6.04
CA ASP A 53 -8.12 9.17 -6.45
C ASP A 53 -7.78 8.50 -7.80
N ASP A 54 -6.81 9.04 -8.55
CA ASP A 54 -6.36 8.52 -9.84
C ASP A 54 -5.08 7.64 -9.75
N GLN A 55 -4.65 7.31 -8.54
CA GLN A 55 -3.62 6.31 -8.26
C GLN A 55 -4.27 5.09 -7.61
N LEU A 56 -4.20 3.96 -8.30
CA LEU A 56 -4.88 2.72 -7.95
C LEU A 56 -3.89 1.65 -7.51
N GLY A 57 -4.23 0.88 -6.49
CA GLY A 57 -3.36 -0.18 -5.97
C GLY A 57 -4.01 -1.02 -4.87
N ARG A 58 -3.18 -1.71 -4.13
CA ARG A 58 -3.52 -2.52 -2.96
C ARG A 58 -2.51 -2.26 -1.86
N LEU A 59 -2.95 -2.25 -0.60
CA LEU A 59 -2.04 -2.20 0.53
C LEU A 59 -1.26 -3.51 0.66
N THR A 60 -0.03 -3.41 1.13
CA THR A 60 0.82 -4.56 1.45
C THR A 60 1.27 -4.44 2.90
N PHE A 61 0.83 -5.35 3.76
CA PHE A 61 1.26 -5.34 5.14
C PHE A 61 2.63 -6.02 5.29
N THR A 62 3.51 -5.42 6.08
CA THR A 62 4.89 -5.92 6.27
C THR A 62 4.93 -7.34 6.81
N ARG A 63 3.97 -7.73 7.66
CA ARG A 63 3.82 -9.09 8.18
C ARG A 63 3.61 -10.10 7.05
N ASP A 64 2.71 -9.79 6.11
CA ASP A 64 2.35 -10.68 5.02
C ASP A 64 3.49 -10.78 3.99
N MET A 65 4.16 -9.65 3.74
CA MET A 65 5.37 -9.63 2.91
C MET A 65 6.48 -10.50 3.52
N ALA A 66 6.69 -10.43 4.84
CA ALA A 66 7.64 -11.27 5.53
C ALA A 66 7.27 -12.76 5.42
N ALA A 67 5.99 -13.10 5.60
CA ALA A 67 5.51 -14.47 5.44
C ALA A 67 5.76 -15.01 4.02
N ALA A 68 5.50 -14.19 2.98
CA ALA A 68 5.81 -14.54 1.59
C ALA A 68 7.31 -14.79 1.37
N ILE A 69 8.18 -13.94 1.95
CA ILE A 69 9.64 -14.10 1.87
C ILE A 69 10.07 -15.42 2.51
N PHE A 70 9.61 -15.72 3.72
CA PHE A 70 9.92 -16.98 4.38
C PHE A 70 9.41 -18.18 3.60
N HIS A 71 8.21 -18.09 3.04
CA HIS A 71 7.65 -19.18 2.22
C HIS A 71 8.54 -19.52 1.02
N VAL A 72 8.97 -18.54 0.22
CA VAL A 72 9.82 -18.80 -0.95
C VAL A 72 11.21 -19.34 -0.56
N LEU A 73 11.71 -18.96 0.62
CA LEU A 73 12.97 -19.47 1.16
C LEU A 73 12.83 -20.93 1.65
N ASP A 74 11.81 -21.21 2.47
CA ASP A 74 11.62 -22.51 3.13
C ASP A 74 11.22 -23.61 2.13
N THR A 75 10.42 -23.25 1.12
CA THR A 75 10.02 -24.17 0.05
C THR A 75 11.05 -24.31 -1.06
N HIS A 76 12.16 -23.58 -0.99
CA HIS A 76 13.16 -23.51 -2.06
C HIS A 76 12.52 -23.21 -3.43
N ALA A 77 11.58 -22.25 -3.45
CA ALA A 77 10.88 -21.83 -4.65
C ALA A 77 11.87 -21.48 -5.78
N PRO A 78 11.51 -21.59 -7.07
CA PRO A 78 12.37 -21.21 -8.16
C PRO A 78 12.90 -19.77 -8.00
N TYR A 79 14.22 -19.59 -8.18
CA TYR A 79 14.84 -18.27 -8.09
C TYR A 79 14.25 -17.28 -9.09
N GLY A 80 14.30 -16.00 -8.76
CA GLY A 80 13.86 -14.90 -9.63
C GLY A 80 13.03 -13.86 -8.90
N THR A 81 12.25 -13.10 -9.68
CA THR A 81 11.41 -12.01 -9.18
C THR A 81 10.00 -12.50 -8.88
N TYR A 82 9.46 -12.08 -7.74
CA TYR A 82 8.08 -12.30 -7.30
C TYR A 82 7.44 -10.97 -6.96
N ASP A 83 6.24 -10.74 -7.45
CA ASP A 83 5.42 -9.63 -7.02
C ASP A 83 4.66 -10.00 -5.76
N CYS A 84 4.60 -9.08 -4.79
CA CYS A 84 4.15 -9.32 -3.43
C CYS A 84 3.38 -8.09 -2.92
N THR A 85 2.12 -7.95 -3.29
CA THR A 85 1.16 -6.98 -2.73
C THR A 85 0.00 -7.73 -2.07
N GLY A 86 -0.82 -7.06 -1.27
CA GLY A 86 -2.07 -7.64 -0.81
C GLY A 86 -2.94 -8.10 -1.99
N SER A 87 -3.77 -9.11 -1.78
CA SER A 87 -4.83 -9.52 -2.73
C SER A 87 -6.11 -8.72 -2.50
N GLY A 88 -7.18 -8.99 -3.25
CA GLY A 88 -8.46 -8.33 -3.11
C GLY A 88 -8.69 -7.20 -4.11
N ALA A 89 -9.64 -6.30 -3.81
CA ALA A 89 -10.06 -5.24 -4.71
C ALA A 89 -8.96 -4.19 -4.93
N VAL A 90 -8.88 -3.65 -6.14
CA VAL A 90 -8.02 -2.50 -6.44
C VAL A 90 -8.77 -1.23 -6.07
N LYS A 91 -8.16 -0.36 -5.27
CA LYS A 91 -8.75 0.88 -4.75
C LYS A 91 -7.79 2.06 -4.93
N SER A 92 -8.35 3.27 -4.89
CA SER A 92 -7.58 4.51 -4.86
C SER A 92 -7.09 4.85 -3.44
N TRP A 93 -6.13 5.77 -3.32
CA TRP A 93 -5.76 6.33 -2.02
C TRP A 93 -6.94 7.02 -1.32
N ALA A 94 -7.82 7.69 -2.09
CA ALA A 94 -9.01 8.32 -1.54
C ALA A 94 -9.99 7.30 -0.97
N ASP A 95 -10.18 6.15 -1.62
CA ASP A 95 -11.04 5.08 -1.12
C ASP A 95 -10.49 4.50 0.18
N ILE A 96 -9.19 4.23 0.25
CA ILE A 96 -8.53 3.74 1.47
C ILE A 96 -8.64 4.77 2.59
N ALA A 97 -8.45 6.05 2.29
CA ALA A 97 -8.60 7.12 3.27
C ALA A 97 -10.03 7.17 3.84
N ARG A 98 -11.06 7.00 3.01
CA ARG A 98 -12.46 6.93 3.47
C ARG A 98 -12.67 5.78 4.44
N VAL A 99 -12.12 4.59 4.15
CA VAL A 99 -12.21 3.45 5.09
C VAL A 99 -11.56 3.79 6.43
N CYS A 100 -10.37 4.41 6.43
CA CYS A 100 -9.70 4.82 7.67
C CYS A 100 -10.51 5.86 8.47
N PHE A 101 -11.06 6.87 7.79
CA PHE A 101 -11.87 7.92 8.40
C PHE A 101 -13.17 7.37 8.97
N GLU A 102 -13.84 6.49 8.21
CA GLU A 102 -15.09 5.85 8.65
C GLU A 102 -14.88 4.97 9.87
N ALA A 103 -13.85 4.12 9.84
CA ALA A 103 -13.52 3.24 10.97
C ALA A 103 -13.14 4.03 12.23
N LYS A 104 -12.40 5.16 12.09
CA LYS A 104 -11.89 5.91 13.23
C LYS A 104 -12.96 6.80 13.89
N ASN A 105 -13.71 7.57 13.14
CA ASN A 105 -14.64 8.58 13.66
C ASN A 105 -15.98 8.68 12.91
N GLY A 106 -16.31 7.77 11.97
CA GLY A 106 -17.54 7.82 11.19
C GLY A 106 -17.63 9.05 10.26
N ASN A 107 -16.50 9.59 9.82
CA ASN A 107 -16.42 10.84 9.05
C ASN A 107 -15.78 10.68 7.66
N GLY A 108 -16.00 9.52 7.02
CA GLY A 108 -15.48 9.20 5.70
C GLY A 108 -15.93 10.17 4.59
N ASP A 109 -17.06 10.86 4.76
CA ASP A 109 -17.57 11.91 3.88
C ASP A 109 -16.66 13.15 3.82
N LYS A 110 -15.76 13.33 4.78
CA LYS A 110 -14.79 14.43 4.85
C LYS A 110 -13.56 14.21 3.97
N VAL A 111 -13.40 13.02 3.38
CA VAL A 111 -12.35 12.73 2.41
C VAL A 111 -12.82 13.16 1.02
N ILE A 112 -12.20 14.19 0.47
CA ILE A 112 -12.51 14.75 -0.85
C ILE A 112 -11.52 14.18 -1.87
N PRO A 113 -11.99 13.41 -2.87
CA PRO A 113 -11.13 12.87 -3.92
C PRO A 113 -10.66 13.99 -4.86
N VAL A 114 -9.40 13.94 -5.25
CA VAL A 114 -8.81 14.89 -6.22
C VAL A 114 -7.87 14.13 -7.17
N SER A 115 -7.65 14.68 -8.36
CA SER A 115 -6.64 14.13 -9.27
C SER A 115 -5.22 14.37 -8.73
N THR A 116 -4.25 13.56 -9.16
CA THR A 116 -2.82 13.80 -8.88
C THR A 116 -2.40 15.19 -9.35
N ALA A 117 -2.89 15.64 -10.51
CA ALA A 117 -2.58 16.96 -11.05
C ALA A 117 -3.07 18.10 -10.15
N ASP A 118 -4.32 18.01 -9.67
CA ASP A 118 -4.89 19.02 -8.78
C ASP A 118 -4.22 19.01 -7.41
N TYR A 119 -3.90 17.82 -6.89
CA TYR A 119 -3.23 17.67 -5.58
C TYR A 119 -1.87 18.38 -5.55
N TYR A 120 -1.14 18.34 -6.65
CA TYR A 120 0.17 18.98 -6.77
C TYR A 120 0.16 20.33 -7.50
N ALA A 121 -1.01 20.88 -7.84
CA ALA A 121 -1.11 22.12 -8.60
C ALA A 121 -0.38 23.32 -7.98
N SER A 122 -0.26 23.35 -6.65
CA SER A 122 0.43 24.42 -5.90
C SER A 122 1.83 24.01 -5.41
N ALA A 123 2.33 22.83 -5.77
CA ALA A 123 3.63 22.36 -5.30
C ALA A 123 4.78 23.11 -5.98
N GLU A 124 5.72 23.62 -5.19
CA GLU A 124 6.94 24.22 -5.67
C GLU A 124 8.03 23.16 -5.85
N GLY A 125 8.58 23.03 -7.06
CA GLY A 125 9.70 22.14 -7.37
C GLY A 125 9.31 20.83 -8.05
N PRO A 126 10.29 19.95 -8.33
CA PRO A 126 10.08 18.73 -9.09
C PRO A 126 9.30 17.69 -8.27
N ILE A 127 8.20 17.19 -8.85
CA ILE A 127 7.39 16.13 -8.28
C ILE A 127 7.80 14.81 -8.93
N ALA A 128 8.11 13.80 -8.11
CA ALA A 128 8.38 12.46 -8.62
C ALA A 128 7.10 11.86 -9.24
N PRO A 129 7.13 11.42 -10.50
CA PRO A 129 5.97 10.77 -11.11
C PRO A 129 5.60 9.52 -10.33
N ARG A 130 4.30 9.32 -10.12
CA ARG A 130 3.74 8.14 -9.46
C ARG A 130 2.98 7.29 -10.47
N PRO A 131 3.07 5.95 -10.39
CA PRO A 131 2.25 5.08 -11.24
C PRO A 131 0.76 5.33 -11.00
N HIS A 132 -0.04 5.35 -12.07
CA HIS A 132 -1.50 5.33 -11.96
C HIS A 132 -2.03 3.99 -11.46
N PHE A 133 -1.29 2.90 -11.71
CA PHE A 133 -1.67 1.55 -11.32
C PHE A 133 -0.51 0.83 -10.65
N SER A 134 -0.69 0.43 -9.40
CA SER A 134 0.32 -0.20 -8.54
C SER A 134 -0.10 -1.58 -8.00
N ALA A 135 -1.23 -2.14 -8.47
CA ALA A 135 -1.61 -3.51 -8.16
C ALA A 135 -0.76 -4.46 -9.02
N LEU A 136 -0.02 -5.35 -8.36
CA LEU A 136 0.91 -6.27 -9.02
C LEU A 136 0.24 -7.63 -9.25
N ASP A 137 0.78 -8.41 -10.22
CA ASP A 137 0.31 -9.76 -10.52
C ASP A 137 0.87 -10.76 -9.51
N LEU A 138 -0.03 -11.45 -8.82
CA LEU A 138 0.31 -12.41 -7.75
C LEU A 138 0.38 -13.86 -8.25
N THR A 139 0.16 -14.11 -9.55
CA THR A 139 0.08 -15.46 -10.12
C THR A 139 1.31 -16.28 -9.79
N LYS A 140 2.51 -15.74 -10.03
CA LYS A 140 3.77 -16.47 -9.80
C LYS A 140 3.98 -16.85 -8.32
N LEU A 141 3.55 -16.02 -7.39
CA LEU A 141 3.61 -16.32 -5.95
C LEU A 141 2.58 -17.40 -5.60
N GLY A 142 1.39 -17.34 -6.20
CA GLY A 142 0.36 -18.38 -6.10
C GLY A 142 0.81 -19.73 -6.65
N ASP A 143 1.50 -19.75 -7.78
CA ASP A 143 2.03 -20.98 -8.43
C ASP A 143 3.03 -21.73 -7.53
N VAL A 144 3.71 -21.03 -6.62
CA VAL A 144 4.61 -21.66 -5.64
C VAL A 144 3.92 -21.93 -4.29
N GLY A 145 2.59 -21.83 -4.24
CA GLY A 145 1.77 -22.24 -3.09
C GLY A 145 1.56 -21.18 -2.02
N PHE A 146 1.83 -19.90 -2.30
CA PHE A 146 1.56 -18.81 -1.36
C PHE A 146 0.49 -17.85 -1.88
N SER A 147 -0.60 -17.71 -1.14
CA SER A 147 -1.65 -16.73 -1.44
C SER A 147 -1.53 -15.53 -0.52
N MET A 148 -1.34 -14.36 -1.09
CA MET A 148 -1.33 -13.12 -0.31
C MET A 148 -2.71 -12.88 0.31
N PRO A 149 -2.78 -12.46 1.59
CA PRO A 149 -4.04 -12.10 2.24
C PRO A 149 -4.77 -10.95 1.53
N ASP A 150 -6.08 -10.91 1.72
CA ASP A 150 -6.92 -9.80 1.28
C ASP A 150 -6.60 -8.54 2.11
N TRP A 151 -6.17 -7.47 1.43
CA TRP A 151 -5.70 -6.26 2.10
C TRP A 151 -6.80 -5.52 2.88
N GLU A 152 -8.08 -5.65 2.48
CA GLU A 152 -9.18 -4.98 3.18
C GLU A 152 -9.38 -5.61 4.56
N ARG A 153 -9.32 -6.94 4.67
CA ARG A 153 -9.37 -7.65 5.96
C ARG A 153 -8.16 -7.35 6.84
N GLU A 154 -6.97 -7.28 6.24
CA GLU A 154 -5.75 -6.92 6.97
C GLU A 154 -5.80 -5.47 7.45
N LEU A 155 -6.42 -4.56 6.68
CA LEU A 155 -6.64 -3.17 7.09
C LEU A 155 -7.58 -3.08 8.29
N GLU A 156 -8.70 -3.82 8.29
CA GLU A 156 -9.61 -3.91 9.44
C GLU A 156 -8.86 -4.33 10.70
N SER A 157 -8.12 -5.47 10.61
CA SER A 157 -7.32 -5.98 11.73
C SER A 157 -6.24 -5.00 12.21
N TYR A 158 -5.65 -4.25 11.27
CA TYR A 158 -4.63 -3.25 11.58
C TYR A 158 -5.23 -2.04 12.29
N LEU A 159 -6.41 -1.57 11.88
CA LEU A 159 -7.13 -0.45 12.50
C LEU A 159 -7.56 -0.82 13.92
N ASP A 160 -8.11 -2.01 14.13
CA ASP A 160 -8.49 -2.52 15.46
C ASP A 160 -7.31 -2.55 16.45
N ALA A 161 -6.10 -2.79 15.94
CA ALA A 161 -4.88 -2.82 16.75
C ALA A 161 -4.29 -1.42 17.05
N LEU A 162 -4.82 -0.35 16.43
CA LEU A 162 -4.38 1.03 16.66
C LEU A 162 -5.17 1.75 17.77
N ASP A 163 -6.34 1.22 18.14
CA ASP A 163 -7.20 1.72 19.21
C ASP A 163 -6.77 1.16 20.56
#